data_246aada8eb055fb9e462e4267b7a630b
#
_entry.id   246aada8eb055fb9e462e4267b7a630b
#
_cell.length_a   1.000
_cell.length_b   1.000
_cell.length_c   1.000
_cell.angle_alpha   90.00
_cell.angle_beta   90.00
_cell.angle_gamma   90.00
#
_symmetry.space_group_name_H-M   'P 1'
#
loop_
_entity.id
_entity.type
_entity.pdbx_description
1 polymer ?
#
loop_
_entity_poly.entity_id
_entity_poly.type
_entity_poly.pdbx_seq_one_letter_code
_entity_poly.pdbx_strand_id
1 'polypeptide(L)'
;MSGDLEGKIALVTGATSGIGRDTALLFARGGAKVAVAGRREAEGDETVALVRAVGGEALFVKGDVSKAADVEMFVKKTVEKFGRLDVAFNNAGIEGVWVPIISQSEEDWDRTIDINLKGVWLCLKYEIRQMLKQGGGGAIVNMSSIAGLVGSAGAATYSASKHGVMALTKAAALENARYGIRVNAVCPAVIETAMGERVFGAPEAQKYALSLHPVGRFGKPMEVAEAVLWMSSERASFMTGQSLVLDGGFLAGPNPPG
;
A
#
# COMPACT_ATOMS: atom_id res chain seq x y z
N MET A 1 -3.59 11.92 -24.36
CA MET A 1 -2.29 11.57 -23.73
C MET A 1 -2.40 10.11 -23.36
N SER A 2 -1.46 9.24 -23.75
CA SER A 2 -1.40 7.86 -23.26
C SER A 2 -1.26 7.92 -21.75
N GLY A 3 -1.99 7.07 -21.01
CA GLY A 3 -1.94 7.05 -19.55
C GLY A 3 -0.59 6.55 -19.06
N ASP A 4 -0.21 6.93 -17.85
CA ASP A 4 1.07 6.53 -17.21
C ASP A 4 1.26 4.99 -17.10
N LEU A 5 0.16 4.21 -17.17
CA LEU A 5 0.14 2.75 -17.11
C LEU A 5 -0.57 2.10 -18.29
N GLU A 6 -0.54 2.72 -19.46
CA GLU A 6 -1.21 2.22 -20.67
C GLU A 6 -0.78 0.78 -20.98
N GLY A 7 -1.77 -0.13 -21.09
CA GLY A 7 -1.56 -1.55 -21.36
C GLY A 7 -0.94 -2.37 -20.24
N LYS A 8 -0.66 -1.79 -19.07
CA LYS A 8 -0.11 -2.50 -17.89
C LYS A 8 -1.21 -3.27 -17.15
N ILE A 9 -0.79 -4.32 -16.46
CA ILE A 9 -1.65 -5.11 -15.58
C ILE A 9 -1.23 -4.85 -14.13
N ALA A 10 -2.17 -4.40 -13.31
CA ALA A 10 -1.92 -4.04 -11.92
C ALA A 10 -2.69 -4.94 -10.94
N LEU A 11 -2.06 -5.27 -9.82
CA LEU A 11 -2.69 -5.89 -8.64
C LEU A 11 -2.64 -4.92 -7.46
N VAL A 12 -3.79 -4.67 -6.82
CA VAL A 12 -3.88 -3.81 -5.64
C VAL A 12 -4.51 -4.58 -4.49
N THR A 13 -3.76 -4.80 -3.41
CA THR A 13 -4.30 -5.45 -2.20
C THR A 13 -4.93 -4.43 -1.26
N GLY A 14 -5.97 -4.85 -0.49
CA GLY A 14 -6.70 -3.92 0.36
C GLY A 14 -7.47 -2.84 -0.41
N ALA A 15 -7.82 -3.10 -1.67
CA ALA A 15 -8.44 -2.12 -2.57
C ALA A 15 -9.98 -2.06 -2.46
N THR A 16 -10.55 -2.54 -1.36
CA THR A 16 -12.00 -2.48 -1.08
C THR A 16 -12.44 -1.12 -0.51
N SER A 17 -11.50 -0.23 -0.15
CA SER A 17 -11.79 1.13 0.36
C SER A 17 -10.52 1.99 0.41
N GLY A 18 -10.69 3.29 0.70
CA GLY A 18 -9.62 4.24 1.02
C GLY A 18 -8.53 4.30 -0.06
N ILE A 19 -7.26 4.37 0.36
CA ILE A 19 -6.11 4.54 -0.54
C ILE A 19 -6.07 3.46 -1.63
N GLY A 20 -6.33 2.20 -1.27
CA GLY A 20 -6.30 1.10 -2.24
C GLY A 20 -7.37 1.22 -3.32
N ARG A 21 -8.59 1.64 -2.97
CA ARG A 21 -9.69 1.92 -3.93
C ARG A 21 -9.31 3.07 -4.86
N ASP A 22 -8.85 4.19 -4.30
CA ASP A 22 -8.48 5.37 -5.10
C ASP A 22 -7.31 5.06 -6.03
N THR A 23 -6.34 4.25 -5.57
CA THR A 23 -5.24 3.77 -6.41
C THR A 23 -5.74 2.89 -7.55
N ALA A 24 -6.67 1.96 -7.28
CA ALA A 24 -7.23 1.10 -8.33
C ALA A 24 -7.96 1.91 -9.41
N LEU A 25 -8.73 2.93 -9.00
CA LEU A 25 -9.39 3.87 -9.92
C LEU A 25 -8.39 4.68 -10.73
N LEU A 26 -7.34 5.19 -10.08
CA LEU A 26 -6.33 6.01 -10.73
C LEU A 26 -5.47 5.19 -11.71
N PHE A 27 -5.12 3.95 -11.35
CA PHE A 27 -4.44 3.02 -12.26
C PHE A 27 -5.26 2.74 -13.53
N ALA A 28 -6.57 2.52 -13.36
CA ALA A 28 -7.47 2.32 -14.48
C ALA A 28 -7.57 3.56 -15.39
N ARG A 29 -7.65 4.76 -14.81
CA ARG A 29 -7.59 6.03 -15.59
C ARG A 29 -6.25 6.20 -16.29
N GLY A 30 -5.17 5.65 -15.73
CA GLY A 30 -3.85 5.59 -16.35
C GLY A 30 -3.70 4.53 -17.43
N GLY A 31 -4.77 3.78 -17.77
CA GLY A 31 -4.79 2.77 -18.83
C GLY A 31 -4.45 1.35 -18.38
N ALA A 32 -4.31 1.10 -17.08
CA ALA A 32 -4.07 -0.24 -16.56
C ALA A 32 -5.36 -1.08 -16.46
N LYS A 33 -5.24 -2.40 -16.64
CA LYS A 33 -6.23 -3.37 -16.16
C LYS A 33 -5.92 -3.73 -14.72
N VAL A 34 -6.93 -3.79 -13.84
CA VAL A 34 -6.71 -3.82 -12.40
C VAL A 34 -7.33 -5.08 -11.75
N ALA A 35 -6.52 -5.84 -11.04
CA ALA A 35 -7.00 -6.83 -10.08
C ALA A 35 -7.12 -6.18 -8.69
N VAL A 36 -8.32 -6.21 -8.14
CA VAL A 36 -8.69 -5.70 -6.81
C VAL A 36 -8.71 -6.89 -5.85
N ALA A 37 -7.85 -6.92 -4.84
CA ALA A 37 -7.80 -8.00 -3.87
C ALA A 37 -8.18 -7.54 -2.46
N GLY A 38 -8.96 -8.36 -1.73
CA GLY A 38 -9.37 -8.04 -0.37
C GLY A 38 -10.37 -9.03 0.20
N ARG A 39 -10.72 -8.84 1.49
CA ARG A 39 -11.59 -9.76 2.22
C ARG A 39 -13.09 -9.48 2.02
N ARG A 40 -13.44 -8.21 1.79
CA ARG A 40 -14.83 -7.73 1.75
C ARG A 40 -15.33 -7.76 0.32
N GLU A 41 -16.24 -8.70 0.04
CA GLU A 41 -16.70 -8.97 -1.33
C GLU A 41 -17.54 -7.83 -1.90
N ALA A 42 -18.54 -7.37 -1.17
CA ALA A 42 -19.43 -6.29 -1.64
C ALA A 42 -18.66 -5.00 -1.98
N GLU A 43 -17.73 -4.57 -1.13
CA GLU A 43 -16.92 -3.38 -1.36
C GLU A 43 -15.83 -3.61 -2.44
N GLY A 44 -15.42 -4.86 -2.64
CA GLY A 44 -14.56 -5.25 -3.75
C GLY A 44 -15.28 -5.13 -5.08
N ASP A 45 -16.50 -5.65 -5.18
CA ASP A 45 -17.36 -5.55 -6.36
C ASP A 45 -17.75 -4.09 -6.64
N GLU A 46 -18.00 -3.29 -5.60
CA GLU A 46 -18.20 -1.84 -5.75
C GLU A 46 -16.97 -1.17 -6.39
N THR A 47 -15.75 -1.51 -5.92
CA THR A 47 -14.52 -0.97 -6.51
C THR A 47 -14.37 -1.37 -7.97
N VAL A 48 -14.68 -2.62 -8.32
CA VAL A 48 -14.71 -3.07 -9.72
C VAL A 48 -15.73 -2.29 -10.56
N ALA A 49 -16.93 -2.06 -10.02
CA ALA A 49 -17.95 -1.26 -10.69
C ALA A 49 -17.49 0.17 -10.96
N LEU A 50 -16.84 0.81 -9.96
CA LEU A 50 -16.28 2.15 -10.09
C LEU A 50 -15.16 2.20 -11.15
N VAL A 51 -14.26 1.19 -11.20
CA VAL A 51 -13.23 1.09 -12.25
C VAL A 51 -13.87 0.99 -13.63
N ARG A 52 -14.92 0.17 -13.80
CA ARG A 52 -15.65 0.04 -15.06
C ARG A 52 -16.37 1.32 -15.46
N ALA A 53 -16.91 2.06 -14.49
CA ALA A 53 -17.58 3.34 -14.76
C ALA A 53 -16.64 4.41 -15.32
N VAL A 54 -15.34 4.32 -15.06
CA VAL A 54 -14.32 5.21 -15.67
C VAL A 54 -13.70 4.62 -16.94
N GLY A 55 -14.30 3.56 -17.51
CA GLY A 55 -13.86 2.92 -18.76
C GLY A 55 -12.75 1.89 -18.60
N GLY A 56 -12.35 1.55 -17.37
CA GLY A 56 -11.32 0.57 -17.09
C GLY A 56 -11.83 -0.88 -17.07
N GLU A 57 -10.91 -1.84 -17.06
CA GLU A 57 -11.19 -3.26 -16.88
C GLU A 57 -10.65 -3.72 -15.52
N ALA A 58 -11.51 -4.36 -14.71
CA ALA A 58 -11.11 -4.89 -13.41
C ALA A 58 -11.74 -6.25 -13.08
N LEU A 59 -11.06 -6.95 -12.17
CA LEU A 59 -11.58 -8.16 -11.52
C LEU A 59 -11.43 -8.01 -10.00
N PHE A 60 -12.34 -8.60 -9.23
CA PHE A 60 -12.17 -8.77 -7.78
C PHE A 60 -11.72 -10.19 -7.45
N VAL A 61 -10.75 -10.31 -6.53
CA VAL A 61 -10.29 -11.60 -5.98
C VAL A 61 -10.39 -11.53 -4.46
N LYS A 62 -11.32 -12.31 -3.89
CA LYS A 62 -11.51 -12.41 -2.45
C LYS A 62 -10.38 -13.20 -1.80
N GLY A 63 -9.83 -12.72 -0.68
CA GLY A 63 -8.83 -13.42 0.11
C GLY A 63 -8.18 -12.53 1.17
N ASP A 64 -7.32 -13.15 1.99
CA ASP A 64 -6.60 -12.54 3.11
C ASP A 64 -5.08 -12.60 2.87
N VAL A 65 -4.42 -11.45 2.90
CA VAL A 65 -2.95 -11.35 2.68
C VAL A 65 -2.12 -12.11 3.70
N SER A 66 -2.65 -12.41 4.90
CA SER A 66 -1.98 -13.22 5.90
C SER A 66 -1.87 -14.71 5.52
N LYS A 67 -2.61 -15.15 4.47
CA LYS A 67 -2.69 -16.54 4.00
C LYS A 67 -1.96 -16.72 2.67
N ALA A 68 -0.91 -17.56 2.68
CA ALA A 68 -0.08 -17.79 1.49
C ALA A 68 -0.89 -18.26 0.27
N ALA A 69 -1.87 -19.17 0.47
CA ALA A 69 -2.71 -19.68 -0.61
C ALA A 69 -3.57 -18.59 -1.27
N ASP A 70 -4.08 -17.64 -0.46
CA ASP A 70 -4.89 -16.54 -0.97
C ASP A 70 -4.04 -15.56 -1.79
N VAL A 71 -2.82 -15.24 -1.31
CA VAL A 71 -1.90 -14.36 -2.05
C VAL A 71 -1.44 -15.00 -3.35
N GLU A 72 -1.12 -16.29 -3.35
CA GLU A 72 -0.81 -17.02 -4.60
C GLU A 72 -1.99 -16.98 -5.56
N MET A 73 -3.22 -17.12 -5.05
CA MET A 73 -4.45 -17.03 -5.85
C MET A 73 -4.66 -15.61 -6.42
N PHE A 74 -4.33 -14.53 -5.69
CA PHE A 74 -4.42 -13.17 -6.22
C PHE A 74 -3.58 -13.03 -7.50
N VAL A 75 -2.32 -13.44 -7.45
CA VAL A 75 -1.42 -13.38 -8.61
C VAL A 75 -1.90 -14.30 -9.73
N LYS A 76 -2.26 -15.54 -9.39
CA LYS A 76 -2.75 -16.53 -10.36
C LYS A 76 -3.98 -16.03 -11.11
N LYS A 77 -5.01 -15.52 -10.40
CA LYS A 77 -6.24 -15.00 -11.01
C LYS A 77 -6.00 -13.75 -11.86
N THR A 78 -5.09 -12.89 -11.43
CA THR A 78 -4.66 -11.73 -12.22
C THR A 78 -4.07 -12.18 -13.57
N VAL A 79 -3.16 -13.14 -13.53
CA VAL A 79 -2.49 -13.67 -14.76
C VAL A 79 -3.45 -14.49 -15.62
N GLU A 80 -4.32 -15.31 -15.04
CA GLU A 80 -5.35 -16.04 -15.78
C GLU A 80 -6.28 -15.10 -16.55
N LYS A 81 -6.63 -13.95 -15.95
CA LYS A 81 -7.56 -12.99 -16.57
C LYS A 81 -6.88 -12.07 -17.56
N PHE A 82 -5.68 -11.58 -17.26
CA PHE A 82 -5.04 -10.49 -17.99
C PHE A 82 -3.73 -10.85 -18.68
N GLY A 83 -3.21 -12.06 -18.44
CA GLY A 83 -2.03 -12.62 -19.12
C GLY A 83 -0.70 -12.37 -18.41
N ARG A 84 -0.56 -11.35 -17.58
CA ARG A 84 0.70 -10.96 -16.91
C ARG A 84 0.46 -10.15 -15.62
N LEU A 85 1.54 -9.74 -14.95
CA LEU A 85 1.53 -8.80 -13.83
C LEU A 85 2.68 -7.80 -13.98
N ASP A 86 2.39 -6.53 -14.18
CA ASP A 86 3.39 -5.47 -14.39
C ASP A 86 3.59 -4.59 -13.17
N VAL A 87 2.51 -4.32 -12.43
CA VAL A 87 2.47 -3.41 -11.29
C VAL A 87 1.78 -4.09 -10.11
N ALA A 88 2.35 -3.93 -8.92
CA ALA A 88 1.70 -4.35 -7.69
C ALA A 88 1.72 -3.23 -6.64
N PHE A 89 0.58 -3.05 -5.95
CA PHE A 89 0.50 -2.18 -4.78
C PHE A 89 0.07 -2.99 -3.56
N ASN A 90 1.01 -3.25 -2.67
CA ASN A 90 0.83 -3.99 -1.43
C ASN A 90 0.31 -3.05 -0.34
N ASN A 91 -0.99 -2.73 -0.39
CA ASN A 91 -1.63 -1.73 0.45
C ASN A 91 -2.38 -2.33 1.64
N ALA A 92 -2.78 -3.61 1.60
CA ALA A 92 -3.53 -4.23 2.69
C ALA A 92 -2.81 -4.10 4.03
N GLY A 93 -3.53 -3.67 5.06
CA GLY A 93 -3.00 -3.50 6.41
C GLY A 93 -4.07 -3.14 7.43
N ILE A 94 -3.70 -3.20 8.70
CA ILE A 94 -4.50 -2.79 9.85
C ILE A 94 -3.69 -1.84 10.74
N GLU A 95 -4.39 -1.03 11.53
CA GLU A 95 -3.80 -0.09 12.50
C GLU A 95 -3.16 -0.77 13.73
N GLY A 96 -3.54 -2.03 13.98
CA GLY A 96 -3.20 -2.71 15.23
C GLY A 96 -3.91 -2.10 16.45
N VAL A 97 -3.41 -2.44 17.64
CA VAL A 97 -3.92 -1.90 18.92
C VAL A 97 -2.96 -0.84 19.44
N TRP A 98 -3.51 0.31 19.82
CA TRP A 98 -2.75 1.48 20.29
C TRP A 98 -2.77 1.56 21.82
N VAL A 99 -1.85 0.84 22.47
CA VAL A 99 -1.65 0.81 23.94
C VAL A 99 -0.15 0.74 24.25
N PRO A 100 0.28 1.11 25.47
CA PRO A 100 1.67 0.91 25.90
C PRO A 100 2.16 -0.51 25.64
N ILE A 101 3.43 -0.68 25.31
CA ILE A 101 4.03 -1.97 24.92
C ILE A 101 3.79 -3.09 25.96
N ILE A 102 3.78 -2.73 27.24
CA ILE A 102 3.54 -3.68 28.36
C ILE A 102 2.08 -4.18 28.40
N SER A 103 1.17 -3.54 27.69
CA SER A 103 -0.26 -3.87 27.63
C SER A 103 -0.67 -4.50 26.31
N GLN A 104 0.26 -4.67 25.36
CA GLN A 104 -0.03 -5.33 24.09
C GLN A 104 -0.09 -6.85 24.30
N SER A 105 -1.12 -7.49 23.75
CA SER A 105 -1.24 -8.95 23.78
C SER A 105 -0.42 -9.60 22.66
N GLU A 106 -0.02 -10.86 22.85
CA GLU A 106 0.62 -11.65 21.79
C GLU A 106 -0.30 -11.86 20.61
N GLU A 107 -1.63 -11.99 20.84
CA GLU A 107 -2.62 -12.12 19.76
C GLU A 107 -2.68 -10.87 18.87
N ASP A 108 -2.67 -9.68 19.48
CA ASP A 108 -2.64 -8.42 18.71
C ASP A 108 -1.33 -8.24 17.95
N TRP A 109 -0.21 -8.68 18.58
CA TRP A 109 1.08 -8.72 17.92
C TRP A 109 1.04 -9.64 16.70
N ASP A 110 0.67 -10.89 16.86
CA ASP A 110 0.64 -11.89 15.80
C ASP A 110 -0.27 -11.45 14.66
N ARG A 111 -1.47 -10.98 14.97
CA ARG A 111 -2.41 -10.48 13.98
C ARG A 111 -1.87 -9.31 13.17
N THR A 112 -1.22 -8.35 13.84
CA THR A 112 -0.68 -7.16 13.17
C THR A 112 0.51 -7.51 12.30
N ILE A 113 1.42 -8.33 12.80
CA ILE A 113 2.60 -8.80 12.04
C ILE A 113 2.18 -9.69 10.87
N ASP A 114 1.24 -10.62 11.06
CA ASP A 114 0.75 -11.49 10.00
C ASP A 114 0.15 -10.72 8.83
N ILE A 115 -0.62 -9.66 9.11
CA ILE A 115 -1.25 -8.87 8.05
C ILE A 115 -0.28 -7.86 7.46
N ASN A 116 0.35 -7.00 8.30
CA ASN A 116 1.09 -5.84 7.83
C ASN A 116 2.49 -6.16 7.31
N LEU A 117 3.14 -7.20 7.84
CA LEU A 117 4.52 -7.55 7.51
C LEU A 117 4.61 -8.84 6.72
N LYS A 118 4.13 -9.96 7.27
CA LYS A 118 4.13 -11.26 6.58
C LYS A 118 3.27 -11.21 5.31
N GLY A 119 2.13 -10.50 5.34
CA GLY A 119 1.29 -10.28 4.16
C GLY A 119 2.04 -9.60 3.03
N VAL A 120 2.80 -8.54 3.32
CA VAL A 120 3.66 -7.87 2.32
C VAL A 120 4.76 -8.81 1.82
N TRP A 121 5.40 -9.58 2.70
CA TRP A 121 6.40 -10.56 2.30
C TRP A 121 5.81 -11.63 1.37
N LEU A 122 4.61 -12.15 1.66
CA LEU A 122 3.91 -13.11 0.81
C LEU A 122 3.59 -12.49 -0.57
N CYS A 123 3.08 -11.25 -0.60
CA CYS A 123 2.84 -10.53 -1.84
C CYS A 123 4.13 -10.42 -2.67
N LEU A 124 5.20 -9.88 -2.11
CA LEU A 124 6.51 -9.78 -2.76
C LEU A 124 6.98 -11.12 -3.32
N LYS A 125 6.86 -12.20 -2.54
CA LYS A 125 7.28 -13.55 -2.95
C LYS A 125 6.57 -14.03 -4.22
N TYR A 126 5.26 -13.91 -4.30
CA TYR A 126 4.48 -14.42 -5.43
C TYR A 126 4.50 -13.46 -6.62
N GLU A 127 4.48 -12.16 -6.38
CA GLU A 127 4.56 -11.11 -7.40
C GLU A 127 5.91 -11.15 -8.13
N ILE A 128 7.02 -11.14 -7.38
CA ILE A 128 8.37 -11.19 -7.96
C ILE A 128 8.56 -12.50 -8.71
N ARG A 129 8.14 -13.64 -8.14
CA ARG A 129 8.20 -14.94 -8.83
C ARG A 129 7.48 -14.90 -10.19
N GLN A 130 6.30 -14.26 -10.25
CA GLN A 130 5.55 -14.10 -11.49
C GLN A 130 6.25 -13.15 -12.45
N MET A 131 6.73 -12.01 -11.98
CA MET A 131 7.44 -11.01 -12.81
C MET A 131 8.73 -11.59 -13.41
N LEU A 132 9.49 -12.37 -12.64
CA LEU A 132 10.68 -13.09 -13.13
C LEU A 132 10.33 -14.14 -14.18
N LYS A 133 9.26 -14.93 -13.94
CA LYS A 133 8.81 -15.97 -14.87
C LYS A 133 8.39 -15.42 -16.22
N GLN A 134 7.69 -14.29 -16.25
CA GLN A 134 7.17 -13.68 -17.49
C GLN A 134 8.19 -12.80 -18.21
N GLY A 135 9.21 -12.29 -17.51
CA GLY A 135 10.17 -11.33 -18.02
C GLY A 135 9.60 -9.93 -18.24
N GLY A 136 10.45 -8.99 -18.63
CA GLY A 136 10.04 -7.62 -18.96
C GLY A 136 9.96 -6.66 -17.77
N GLY A 137 10.47 -7.05 -16.61
CA GLY A 137 10.52 -6.19 -15.42
C GLY A 137 9.17 -6.03 -14.72
N GLY A 138 9.07 -4.99 -13.88
CA GLY A 138 7.86 -4.65 -13.12
C GLY A 138 8.09 -3.55 -12.09
N ALA A 139 7.00 -3.08 -11.47
CA ALA A 139 7.06 -2.10 -10.39
C ALA A 139 6.18 -2.53 -9.22
N ILE A 140 6.77 -2.61 -8.03
CA ILE A 140 6.06 -2.95 -6.78
C ILE A 140 6.18 -1.78 -5.82
N VAL A 141 5.05 -1.34 -5.27
CA VAL A 141 4.99 -0.33 -4.22
C VAL A 141 4.42 -0.98 -2.95
N ASN A 142 5.12 -0.85 -1.84
CA ASN A 142 4.66 -1.33 -0.54
C ASN A 142 4.11 -0.18 0.30
N MET A 143 2.95 -0.37 0.92
CA MET A 143 2.38 0.58 1.87
C MET A 143 3.09 0.44 3.22
N SER A 144 3.99 1.38 3.51
CA SER A 144 4.54 1.57 4.84
C SER A 144 3.76 2.67 5.60
N SER A 145 4.44 3.52 6.33
CA SER A 145 3.94 4.67 7.09
C SER A 145 5.13 5.50 7.54
N ILE A 146 4.92 6.74 8.01
CA ILE A 146 5.92 7.43 8.82
C ILE A 146 6.32 6.62 10.05
N ALA A 147 5.41 5.78 10.60
CA ALA A 147 5.70 4.84 11.68
C ALA A 147 6.68 3.71 11.28
N GLY A 148 7.05 3.60 10.01
CA GLY A 148 8.15 2.76 9.51
C GLY A 148 9.51 3.47 9.48
N LEU A 149 9.55 4.76 9.85
CA LEU A 149 10.75 5.60 9.86
C LEU A 149 11.07 6.13 11.25
N VAL A 150 10.02 6.36 12.07
CA VAL A 150 10.14 6.83 13.46
C VAL A 150 9.24 6.00 14.38
N GLY A 151 9.52 6.04 15.67
CA GLY A 151 8.67 5.41 16.68
C GLY A 151 7.38 6.19 16.90
N SER A 152 6.30 5.46 17.25
CA SER A 152 5.03 6.02 17.68
C SER A 152 4.65 5.45 19.03
N ALA A 153 4.53 6.28 20.06
CA ALA A 153 4.11 5.84 21.38
C ALA A 153 2.74 5.17 21.32
N GLY A 154 2.60 4.02 21.97
CA GLY A 154 1.38 3.21 21.94
C GLY A 154 1.22 2.31 20.72
N ALA A 155 1.98 2.49 19.63
CA ALA A 155 1.86 1.74 18.39
C ALA A 155 3.09 0.84 18.10
N ALA A 156 3.65 0.19 19.12
CA ALA A 156 4.91 -0.54 18.99
C ALA A 156 4.84 -1.63 17.91
N THR A 157 3.81 -2.49 17.94
CA THR A 157 3.64 -3.57 16.96
C THR A 157 3.42 -3.03 15.54
N TYR A 158 2.60 -1.99 15.41
CA TYR A 158 2.39 -1.32 14.11
C TYR A 158 3.70 -0.75 13.58
N SER A 159 4.46 -0.01 14.41
CA SER A 159 5.76 0.55 14.02
C SER A 159 6.76 -0.55 13.63
N ALA A 160 6.85 -1.63 14.41
CA ALA A 160 7.70 -2.78 14.08
C ALA A 160 7.32 -3.38 12.71
N SER A 161 6.02 -3.56 12.44
CA SER A 161 5.54 -4.07 11.15
C SER A 161 5.95 -3.16 9.98
N LYS A 162 5.82 -1.83 10.15
CA LYS A 162 6.11 -0.85 9.09
C LYS A 162 7.62 -0.64 8.87
N HIS A 163 8.44 -0.72 9.91
CA HIS A 163 9.90 -0.80 9.78
C HIS A 163 10.33 -2.09 9.04
N GLY A 164 9.70 -3.23 9.37
CA GLY A 164 9.93 -4.49 8.65
C GLY A 164 9.59 -4.40 7.15
N VAL A 165 8.51 -3.71 6.78
CA VAL A 165 8.16 -3.44 5.38
C VAL A 165 9.27 -2.64 4.68
N MET A 166 9.89 -1.67 5.36
CA MET A 166 11.02 -0.92 4.80
C MET A 166 12.23 -1.81 4.53
N ALA A 167 12.53 -2.74 5.46
CA ALA A 167 13.61 -3.72 5.28
C ALA A 167 13.33 -4.66 4.10
N LEU A 168 12.12 -5.22 4.01
CA LEU A 168 11.68 -6.07 2.90
C LEU A 168 11.76 -5.33 1.55
N THR A 169 11.36 -4.06 1.51
CA THR A 169 11.43 -3.22 0.30
C THR A 169 12.85 -3.11 -0.22
N LYS A 170 13.82 -2.82 0.66
CA LYS A 170 15.23 -2.67 0.29
C LYS A 170 15.84 -3.99 -0.17
N ALA A 171 15.58 -5.09 0.55
CA ALA A 171 16.08 -6.41 0.19
C ALA A 171 15.55 -6.85 -1.18
N ALA A 172 14.23 -6.78 -1.38
CA ALA A 172 13.60 -7.15 -2.65
C ALA A 172 14.08 -6.26 -3.83
N ALA A 173 14.31 -4.97 -3.59
CA ALA A 173 14.87 -4.08 -4.60
C ALA A 173 16.28 -4.50 -5.03
N LEU A 174 17.17 -4.76 -4.08
CA LEU A 174 18.56 -5.17 -4.36
C LEU A 174 18.63 -6.51 -5.10
N GLU A 175 17.80 -7.47 -4.71
CA GLU A 175 17.77 -8.80 -5.31
C GLU A 175 17.28 -8.80 -6.77
N ASN A 176 16.39 -7.84 -7.13
CA ASN A 176 15.62 -7.91 -8.36
C ASN A 176 15.86 -6.76 -9.35
N ALA A 177 16.64 -5.73 -8.98
CA ALA A 177 16.93 -4.58 -9.84
C ALA A 177 17.50 -4.97 -11.21
N ARG A 178 18.43 -5.94 -11.26
CA ARG A 178 19.04 -6.41 -12.52
C ARG A 178 18.04 -7.08 -13.49
N TYR A 179 16.87 -7.46 -13.01
CA TYR A 179 15.80 -8.03 -13.83
C TYR A 179 14.75 -6.97 -14.24
N GLY A 180 15.03 -5.68 -13.97
CA GLY A 180 14.13 -4.58 -14.27
C GLY A 180 12.92 -4.48 -13.32
N ILE A 181 12.95 -5.18 -12.17
CA ILE A 181 11.89 -5.10 -11.17
C ILE A 181 12.27 -4.06 -10.13
N ARG A 182 11.48 -2.99 -10.01
CA ARG A 182 11.66 -1.93 -9.04
C ARG A 182 10.74 -2.20 -7.84
N VAL A 183 11.27 -2.03 -6.64
CA VAL A 183 10.49 -2.19 -5.40
C VAL A 183 10.73 -0.99 -4.52
N ASN A 184 9.65 -0.25 -4.20
CA ASN A 184 9.72 0.96 -3.38
C ASN A 184 8.62 0.94 -2.30
N ALA A 185 8.68 1.87 -1.37
CA ALA A 185 7.64 2.05 -0.34
C ALA A 185 7.09 3.48 -0.35
N VAL A 186 5.80 3.62 -0.07
CA VAL A 186 5.16 4.89 0.26
C VAL A 186 4.94 4.97 1.77
N CYS A 187 5.27 6.11 2.38
CA CYS A 187 5.24 6.33 3.82
C CYS A 187 4.34 7.52 4.18
N PRO A 188 3.01 7.34 4.16
CA PRO A 188 2.10 8.41 4.54
C PRO A 188 2.12 8.67 6.07
N ALA A 189 1.78 9.89 6.45
CA ALA A 189 1.32 10.24 7.79
C ALA A 189 -0.18 9.94 7.94
N VAL A 190 -0.93 10.77 8.66
CA VAL A 190 -2.38 10.58 8.82
C VAL A 190 -3.11 10.94 7.53
N ILE A 191 -3.89 9.99 7.03
CA ILE A 191 -4.70 10.14 5.81
C ILE A 191 -6.18 10.00 6.16
N GLU A 192 -7.04 10.83 5.56
CA GLU A 192 -8.50 10.83 5.69
C GLU A 192 -9.09 9.51 5.17
N THR A 193 -9.14 8.50 6.04
CA THR A 193 -9.64 7.16 5.76
C THR A 193 -10.40 6.63 6.97
N ALA A 194 -11.19 5.57 6.78
CA ALA A 194 -11.83 4.89 7.91
C ALA A 194 -10.81 4.36 8.95
N MET A 195 -9.58 4.03 8.53
CA MET A 195 -8.49 3.67 9.46
C MET A 195 -8.03 4.91 10.26
N GLY A 196 -7.81 6.03 9.59
CA GLY A 196 -7.43 7.29 10.24
C GLY A 196 -8.49 7.74 11.25
N GLU A 197 -9.76 7.62 10.89
CA GLU A 197 -10.89 7.95 11.78
C GLU A 197 -10.95 7.06 13.02
N ARG A 198 -10.70 5.74 12.90
CA ARG A 198 -10.66 4.85 14.07
C ARG A 198 -9.55 5.20 15.07
N VAL A 199 -8.41 5.70 14.58
CA VAL A 199 -7.26 6.01 15.43
C VAL A 199 -7.32 7.44 15.98
N PHE A 200 -7.74 8.41 15.14
CA PHE A 200 -7.62 9.85 15.42
C PHE A 200 -8.98 10.58 15.37
N GLY A 201 -10.11 9.87 15.32
CA GLY A 201 -11.43 10.51 15.21
C GLY A 201 -11.93 11.19 16.48
N ALA A 202 -11.38 10.85 17.68
CA ALA A 202 -11.70 11.57 18.91
C ALA A 202 -11.16 13.02 18.83
N PRO A 203 -11.93 14.05 19.24
CA PRO A 203 -11.57 15.46 19.05
C PRO A 203 -10.17 15.84 19.54
N GLU A 204 -9.76 15.35 20.72
CA GLU A 204 -8.45 15.63 21.30
C GLU A 204 -7.32 14.93 20.51
N ALA A 205 -7.53 13.68 20.10
CA ALA A 205 -6.57 12.92 19.28
C ALA A 205 -6.44 13.56 17.89
N GLN A 206 -7.54 14.00 17.30
CA GLN A 206 -7.56 14.69 16.01
C GLN A 206 -6.81 16.02 16.09
N LYS A 207 -7.09 16.85 17.12
CA LYS A 207 -6.40 18.12 17.35
C LYS A 207 -4.90 17.90 17.54
N TYR A 208 -4.51 16.93 18.35
CA TYR A 208 -3.11 16.57 18.55
C TYR A 208 -2.46 16.12 17.24
N ALA A 209 -3.08 15.17 16.51
CA ALA A 209 -2.53 14.71 15.26
C ALA A 209 -2.40 15.83 14.22
N LEU A 210 -3.38 16.74 14.11
CA LEU A 210 -3.31 17.92 13.23
C LEU A 210 -2.15 18.83 13.59
N SER A 211 -1.86 19.05 14.87
CA SER A 211 -0.75 19.91 15.30
C SER A 211 0.63 19.38 14.89
N LEU A 212 0.73 18.09 14.55
CA LEU A 212 1.95 17.47 14.06
C LEU A 212 2.15 17.64 12.56
N HIS A 213 1.14 18.15 11.83
CA HIS A 213 1.22 18.35 10.37
C HIS A 213 1.36 19.86 10.07
N PRO A 214 2.56 20.35 9.71
CA PRO A 214 2.77 21.78 9.40
C PRO A 214 1.84 22.34 8.33
N VAL A 215 1.37 21.50 7.40
CA VAL A 215 0.37 21.92 6.38
C VAL A 215 -1.03 22.18 6.95
N GLY A 216 -1.29 21.89 8.24
CA GLY A 216 -2.55 22.18 8.93
C GLY A 216 -3.73 21.27 8.54
N ARG A 217 -3.50 20.15 7.86
CA ARG A 217 -4.53 19.18 7.48
C ARG A 217 -3.98 17.77 7.38
N PHE A 218 -4.86 16.79 7.39
CA PHE A 218 -4.52 15.43 7.01
C PHE A 218 -4.35 15.29 5.49
N GLY A 219 -3.64 14.25 5.06
CA GLY A 219 -3.53 13.90 3.66
C GLY A 219 -4.83 13.26 3.15
N LYS A 220 -5.07 13.37 1.85
CA LYS A 220 -6.21 12.68 1.19
C LYS A 220 -5.75 11.37 0.58
N PRO A 221 -6.62 10.34 0.52
CA PRO A 221 -6.30 9.07 -0.13
C PRO A 221 -5.76 9.23 -1.56
N MET A 222 -6.32 10.18 -2.33
CA MET A 222 -5.90 10.47 -3.69
C MET A 222 -4.46 10.99 -3.76
N GLU A 223 -3.98 11.77 -2.79
CA GLU A 223 -2.59 12.27 -2.77
C GLU A 223 -1.58 11.11 -2.64
N VAL A 224 -1.95 10.07 -1.91
CA VAL A 224 -1.15 8.84 -1.82
C VAL A 224 -1.25 8.03 -3.12
N ALA A 225 -2.45 7.91 -3.70
CA ALA A 225 -2.67 7.20 -4.95
C ALA A 225 -1.87 7.79 -6.12
N GLU A 226 -1.78 9.13 -6.22
CA GLU A 226 -0.97 9.84 -7.22
C GLU A 226 0.52 9.51 -7.09
N ALA A 227 1.04 9.49 -5.86
CA ALA A 227 2.42 9.10 -5.61
C ALA A 227 2.68 7.64 -5.99
N VAL A 228 1.75 6.74 -5.67
CA VAL A 228 1.83 5.32 -6.04
C VAL A 228 1.78 5.14 -7.55
N LEU A 229 0.92 5.88 -8.26
CA LEU A 229 0.88 5.88 -9.72
C LEU A 229 2.24 6.30 -10.31
N TRP A 230 2.79 7.42 -9.85
CA TRP A 230 4.10 7.89 -10.32
C TRP A 230 5.20 6.86 -10.07
N MET A 231 5.28 6.28 -8.84
CA MET A 231 6.27 5.25 -8.48
C MET A 231 6.12 3.97 -9.31
N SER A 232 4.91 3.68 -9.79
CA SER A 232 4.59 2.51 -10.61
C SER A 232 4.91 2.72 -12.09
N SER A 233 5.03 3.97 -12.55
CA SER A 233 5.24 4.34 -13.95
C SER A 233 6.72 4.36 -14.35
N GLU A 234 7.00 4.46 -15.65
CA GLU A 234 8.34 4.63 -16.21
C GLU A 234 8.98 5.97 -15.82
N ARG A 235 8.19 6.94 -15.34
CA ARG A 235 8.68 8.23 -14.83
C ARG A 235 9.54 8.09 -13.58
N ALA A 236 9.39 6.96 -12.86
CA ALA A 236 10.20 6.59 -11.70
C ALA A 236 11.22 5.48 -12.01
N SER A 237 11.65 5.35 -13.27
CA SER A 237 12.51 4.24 -13.75
C SER A 237 13.86 4.10 -13.02
N PHE A 238 14.38 5.18 -12.44
CA PHE A 238 15.65 5.16 -11.68
C PHE A 238 15.44 5.06 -10.17
N MET A 239 14.19 4.84 -9.70
CA MET A 239 13.85 4.74 -8.29
C MET A 239 13.59 3.28 -7.89
N THR A 240 14.45 2.71 -7.04
CA THR A 240 14.26 1.38 -6.42
C THR A 240 14.88 1.35 -5.02
N GLY A 241 14.29 0.60 -4.09
CA GLY A 241 14.71 0.50 -2.69
C GLY A 241 14.43 1.75 -1.85
N GLN A 242 13.63 2.70 -2.36
CA GLN A 242 13.41 4.00 -1.73
C GLN A 242 12.07 4.09 -0.99
N SER A 243 12.00 5.09 -0.11
CA SER A 243 10.80 5.47 0.63
C SER A 243 10.35 6.85 0.19
N LEU A 244 9.12 6.97 -0.30
CA LEU A 244 8.51 8.27 -0.56
C LEU A 244 7.62 8.67 0.61
N VAL A 245 8.03 9.72 1.33
CA VAL A 245 7.30 10.24 2.50
C VAL A 245 6.24 11.24 2.03
N LEU A 246 5.01 11.06 2.53
CA LEU A 246 3.86 11.93 2.26
C LEU A 246 3.21 12.31 3.61
N ASP A 247 3.73 13.34 4.27
CA ASP A 247 3.45 13.58 5.68
C ASP A 247 3.08 15.03 6.03
N GLY A 248 2.94 15.90 5.04
CA GLY A 248 2.63 17.30 5.29
C GLY A 248 3.65 18.03 6.16
N GLY A 249 4.91 17.57 6.16
CA GLY A 249 6.01 18.15 6.91
C GLY A 249 6.19 17.56 8.31
N PHE A 250 5.46 16.51 8.67
CA PHE A 250 5.51 15.87 10.01
C PHE A 250 6.95 15.50 10.42
N LEU A 251 7.74 14.94 9.52
CA LEU A 251 9.12 14.49 9.79
C LEU A 251 10.19 15.52 9.40
N ALA A 252 9.81 16.68 8.86
CA ALA A 252 10.78 17.66 8.38
C ALA A 252 11.57 18.37 9.50
N GLY A 253 11.04 18.35 10.73
CA GLY A 253 11.66 18.97 11.90
C GLY A 253 10.63 19.35 12.96
N PRO A 254 11.06 19.99 14.06
CA PRO A 254 10.12 20.47 15.06
C PRO A 254 9.25 21.58 14.48
N ASN A 255 7.94 21.49 14.74
CA ASN A 255 7.02 22.56 14.38
C ASN A 255 7.39 23.83 15.18
N PRO A 256 7.42 25.01 14.57
CA PRO A 256 7.54 26.24 15.31
C PRO A 256 6.34 26.37 16.27
N PRO A 257 6.53 26.95 17.46
CA PRO A 257 5.39 27.27 18.33
C PRO A 257 4.45 28.22 17.57
N GLY A 258 3.16 27.83 17.49
CA GLY A 258 2.11 28.65 16.86
C GLY A 258 1.77 29.89 17.65
#